data_df56ca355bafe0e6291e6d02c2fc0005
#
_entry.id   df56ca355bafe0e6291e6d02c2fc0005
#
_cell.length_a   1.000
_cell.length_b   1.000
_cell.length_c   1.000
_cell.angle_alpha   90.00
_cell.angle_beta   90.00
_cell.angle_gamma   90.00
#
_symmetry.space_group_name_H-M   'P 1'
#
loop_
_entity.id
_entity.type
_entity.pdbx_description
1 polymer ?
#
loop_
_entity_poly.entity_id
_entity_poly.type
_entity_poly.pdbx_seq_one_letter_code
_entity_poly.pdbx_strand_id
1 'polypeptide(L)'
;MKKIIGSILLVIPLACGNPSHTESPYHMHHTALAAPDDKQEEDSNADTISAKIARHPGFTSTGKVKAVDYADLYFRSQELIAHVYVKTGQRVRKGDLLADLDTFLFNSQLREAEIALAQADLELKDILIGQGHNPDDLLSVPQDVMKLARIKSGFEQAELHKEKALKEIQNAKLTAPFDGVVANLTSRPCQMASTGTSFCRIIRNTDMEVEFHVLETELDMVKLGKKVTIEPQASTIGILEGDICCINPIVNDKGMIQVRARVKGNVGLMEGMNVTVIIQSHQQ
;
A
#
# COMPACT_ATOMS: atom_id res chain seq x y z
N MET A 1 -27.12 -40.43 -38.88
CA MET A 1 -27.91 -41.14 -37.85
C MET A 1 -27.80 -40.32 -36.58
N LYS A 2 -28.71 -39.45 -36.33
CA LYS A 2 -29.87 -39.39 -35.43
C LYS A 2 -29.62 -39.86 -34.01
N LYS A 3 -29.67 -38.92 -33.03
CA LYS A 3 -30.49 -38.83 -31.80
C LYS A 3 -29.91 -37.71 -30.96
N ILE A 4 -30.44 -36.55 -30.69
CA ILE A 4 -31.65 -35.95 -30.07
C ILE A 4 -32.06 -36.69 -28.79
N ILE A 5 -32.16 -35.86 -27.71
CA ILE A 5 -33.00 -35.90 -26.47
C ILE A 5 -32.13 -35.36 -25.33
N GLY A 6 -32.52 -34.39 -24.51
CA GLY A 6 -33.77 -33.70 -24.28
C GLY A 6 -33.60 -32.76 -23.08
N SER A 7 -34.26 -31.64 -23.21
CA SER A 7 -34.47 -30.59 -22.21
C SER A 7 -35.27 -31.09 -21.01
N ILE A 8 -34.90 -30.77 -19.80
CA ILE A 8 -35.83 -30.76 -18.67
C ILE A 8 -35.69 -29.42 -17.93
N LEU A 9 -36.69 -28.58 -18.20
CA LEU A 9 -37.05 -27.37 -17.51
C LEU A 9 -37.83 -27.78 -16.25
N LEU A 10 -37.37 -27.41 -15.07
CA LEU A 10 -38.14 -27.55 -13.83
C LEU A 10 -38.48 -26.16 -13.30
N VAL A 11 -39.73 -25.77 -13.56
CA VAL A 11 -40.41 -24.60 -12.99
C VAL A 11 -41.05 -25.05 -11.69
N ILE A 12 -40.81 -24.36 -10.58
CA ILE A 12 -41.58 -24.48 -9.33
C ILE A 12 -42.11 -23.10 -8.96
N PRO A 13 -43.42 -22.96 -8.61
CA PRO A 13 -44.12 -21.70 -8.53
C PRO A 13 -44.07 -21.02 -7.17
N LEU A 14 -44.31 -19.72 -7.23
CA LEU A 14 -44.63 -18.85 -6.07
C LEU A 14 -45.88 -19.38 -5.31
N ALA A 15 -45.83 -19.30 -3.99
CA ALA A 15 -47.00 -19.23 -3.17
C ALA A 15 -46.85 -18.10 -2.16
N CYS A 16 -47.67 -17.07 -2.36
CA CYS A 16 -48.01 -16.05 -1.37
C CYS A 16 -48.89 -16.69 -0.26
N GLY A 17 -48.67 -16.25 0.97
CA GLY A 17 -49.58 -16.58 2.05
C GLY A 17 -49.28 -15.72 3.30
N ASN A 18 -50.00 -14.60 3.40
CA ASN A 18 -50.21 -13.89 4.67
C ASN A 18 -51.54 -14.41 5.25
N PRO A 19 -51.67 -14.63 6.54
CA PRO A 19 -52.75 -13.92 7.25
C PRO A 19 -52.39 -13.45 8.69
N SER A 20 -52.74 -12.19 8.96
CA SER A 20 -53.78 -11.69 9.82
C SER A 20 -53.73 -12.01 11.33
N HIS A 21 -53.66 -10.90 12.08
CA HIS A 21 -54.35 -10.53 13.31
C HIS A 21 -54.84 -11.62 14.29
N THR A 22 -54.40 -11.47 15.54
CA THR A 22 -55.30 -11.55 16.68
C THR A 22 -54.83 -10.63 17.80
N GLU A 23 -55.63 -9.60 18.03
CA GLU A 23 -55.71 -8.87 19.32
C GLU A 23 -56.29 -9.78 20.40
N SER A 24 -55.91 -9.63 21.61
CA SER A 24 -56.83 -9.45 22.73
C SER A 24 -56.13 -9.29 24.11
N PRO A 25 -56.85 -8.75 25.07
CA PRO A 25 -56.35 -7.80 26.05
C PRO A 25 -56.42 -8.35 27.49
N TYR A 26 -55.62 -7.82 28.39
CA TYR A 26 -55.94 -7.90 29.84
C TYR A 26 -55.49 -6.64 30.57
N HIS A 27 -56.53 -5.90 30.96
CA HIS A 27 -56.93 -5.26 32.20
C HIS A 27 -55.84 -4.76 33.17
N MET A 28 -56.06 -3.48 33.43
CA MET A 28 -55.63 -2.72 34.60
C MET A 28 -56.01 -3.38 35.95
N HIS A 29 -55.09 -3.25 36.87
CA HIS A 29 -55.49 -3.03 38.27
C HIS A 29 -54.56 -1.98 38.89
N HIS A 30 -55.18 -0.85 39.20
CA HIS A 30 -54.73 0.11 40.21
C HIS A 30 -54.78 -0.47 41.59
N THR A 31 -53.72 -0.37 42.36
CA THR A 31 -53.85 -0.27 43.82
C THR A 31 -52.68 0.63 44.28
N ALA A 32 -53.08 1.81 44.75
CA ALA A 32 -52.24 2.71 45.51
C ALA A 32 -52.22 2.21 46.96
N LEU A 33 -51.07 2.26 47.63
CA LEU A 33 -51.01 2.56 49.08
C LEU A 33 -49.54 2.70 49.56
N ALA A 34 -49.29 3.89 50.15
CA ALA A 34 -48.41 4.20 51.26
C ALA A 34 -46.90 4.05 51.15
N ALA A 35 -46.28 5.21 51.28
CA ALA A 35 -44.90 5.35 51.77
C ALA A 35 -44.86 4.95 53.28
N PRO A 36 -43.69 4.53 53.74
CA PRO A 36 -42.99 5.36 54.71
C PRO A 36 -41.55 5.61 54.45
N ASP A 37 -41.09 6.71 54.96
CA ASP A 37 -39.78 7.27 55.21
C ASP A 37 -38.68 6.27 55.55
N ASP A 38 -37.51 6.65 55.12
CA ASP A 38 -36.31 6.85 55.93
C ASP A 38 -35.06 6.13 55.39
N LYS A 39 -34.03 6.97 55.37
CA LYS A 39 -32.56 6.71 55.37
C LYS A 39 -31.84 6.73 54.06
N GLN A 40 -31.22 7.91 53.88
CA GLN A 40 -29.97 8.15 53.19
C GLN A 40 -28.93 7.08 53.57
N GLU A 41 -28.50 6.32 52.56
CA GLU A 41 -27.15 5.80 52.51
C GLU A 41 -26.52 6.39 51.25
N GLU A 42 -25.62 7.33 51.49
CA GLU A 42 -24.74 7.93 50.51
C GLU A 42 -23.93 6.83 49.86
N ASP A 43 -24.22 6.55 48.59
CA ASP A 43 -23.40 5.66 47.77
C ASP A 43 -22.19 6.46 47.24
N SER A 44 -21.12 6.42 48.03
CA SER A 44 -19.84 7.09 47.76
C SER A 44 -19.01 6.46 46.66
N ASN A 45 -19.65 5.72 45.74
CA ASN A 45 -18.95 5.06 44.64
C ASN A 45 -19.13 5.73 43.24
N ALA A 46 -19.94 6.77 43.13
CA ALA A 46 -20.10 7.49 41.87
C ALA A 46 -18.99 8.52 41.61
N ASP A 47 -18.30 8.97 42.65
CA ASP A 47 -17.25 10.01 42.52
C ASP A 47 -15.86 9.47 42.14
N THR A 48 -15.64 8.17 42.23
CA THR A 48 -14.30 7.61 41.96
C THR A 48 -14.03 7.34 40.47
N ILE A 49 -15.06 7.31 39.64
CA ILE A 49 -14.89 7.11 38.19
C ILE A 49 -14.73 8.46 37.45
N SER A 50 -15.29 9.54 38.03
CA SER A 50 -15.21 10.89 37.46
C SER A 50 -13.84 11.57 37.67
N ALA A 51 -13.05 11.10 38.65
CA ALA A 51 -11.78 11.75 39.01
C ALA A 51 -10.57 11.33 38.13
N LYS A 52 -10.74 10.41 37.20
CA LYS A 52 -9.64 9.96 36.31
C LYS A 52 -9.59 10.65 34.97
N ILE A 53 -10.50 11.58 34.73
CA ILE A 53 -10.34 12.57 33.65
C ILE A 53 -9.54 13.75 34.25
N ALA A 54 -8.27 13.52 34.50
CA ALA A 54 -7.34 14.61 34.78
C ALA A 54 -7.45 15.59 33.59
N ARG A 55 -8.00 16.77 33.87
CA ARG A 55 -8.09 17.91 32.94
C ARG A 55 -6.65 18.28 32.57
N HIS A 56 -6.11 17.65 31.53
CA HIS A 56 -4.91 18.17 30.90
C HIS A 56 -5.33 19.47 30.20
N PRO A 57 -4.74 20.61 30.55
CA PRO A 57 -4.97 21.84 29.82
C PRO A 57 -4.35 21.65 28.41
N GLY A 58 -5.12 21.19 27.49
CA GLY A 58 -4.73 20.83 26.14
C GLY A 58 -5.94 20.30 25.37
N PHE A 59 -5.76 20.01 24.10
CA PHE A 59 -6.80 19.37 23.31
C PHE A 59 -6.39 17.94 22.89
N THR A 60 -7.39 17.15 22.56
CA THR A 60 -7.23 15.78 22.08
C THR A 60 -7.74 15.66 20.64
N SER A 61 -7.02 14.95 19.80
CA SER A 61 -7.45 14.65 18.43
C SER A 61 -7.31 13.16 18.14
N THR A 62 -8.21 12.63 17.32
CA THR A 62 -8.08 11.27 16.81
C THR A 62 -7.16 11.25 15.60
N GLY A 63 -6.20 10.36 15.60
CA GLY A 63 -5.25 10.18 14.51
C GLY A 63 -5.18 8.75 13.99
N LYS A 64 -4.49 8.59 12.87
CA LYS A 64 -4.14 7.28 12.30
C LYS A 64 -2.63 7.14 12.17
N VAL A 65 -2.16 5.95 12.49
CA VAL A 65 -0.75 5.59 12.26
C VAL A 65 -0.50 5.39 10.77
N LYS A 66 0.57 5.97 10.27
CA LYS A 66 1.07 5.85 8.90
C LYS A 66 2.53 5.45 8.92
N ALA A 67 2.92 4.59 8.00
CA ALA A 67 4.34 4.34 7.76
C ALA A 67 4.97 5.55 7.06
N VAL A 68 6.18 5.95 7.47
CA VAL A 68 6.92 7.02 6.80
C VAL A 68 7.34 6.57 5.40
N ASP A 69 7.91 5.38 5.32
CA ASP A 69 8.36 4.78 4.07
C ASP A 69 7.51 3.56 3.74
N TYR A 70 6.88 3.59 2.59
CA TYR A 70 6.21 2.44 1.99
C TYR A 70 6.36 2.48 0.47
N ALA A 71 6.24 1.32 -0.15
CA ALA A 71 6.21 1.18 -1.60
C ALA A 71 5.13 0.19 -2.01
N ASP A 72 4.22 0.63 -2.87
CA ASP A 72 3.31 -0.25 -3.58
C ASP A 72 4.04 -0.78 -4.81
N LEU A 73 4.18 -2.09 -4.90
CA LEU A 73 4.92 -2.75 -5.95
C LEU A 73 3.98 -3.27 -7.03
N TYR A 74 4.32 -2.98 -8.28
CA TYR A 74 3.55 -3.36 -9.46
C TYR A 74 4.45 -4.11 -10.43
N PHE A 75 3.91 -5.10 -11.11
CA PHE A 75 4.55 -5.62 -12.29
C PHE A 75 4.46 -4.60 -13.44
N ARG A 76 5.49 -4.57 -14.27
CA ARG A 76 5.54 -3.67 -15.44
C ARG A 76 5.02 -4.32 -16.71
N SER A 77 4.93 -5.65 -16.72
CA SER A 77 4.46 -6.45 -17.84
C SER A 77 3.29 -7.33 -17.40
N GLN A 78 2.38 -7.63 -18.34
CA GLN A 78 1.22 -8.49 -18.13
C GLN A 78 1.56 -9.89 -18.62
N GLU A 79 2.16 -10.68 -17.73
CA GLU A 79 2.50 -12.08 -17.97
C GLU A 79 2.08 -12.94 -16.78
N LEU A 80 2.13 -14.25 -16.95
CA LEU A 80 1.78 -15.19 -15.89
C LEU A 80 2.80 -15.11 -14.73
N ILE A 81 2.32 -15.00 -13.51
CA ILE A 81 3.16 -15.07 -12.31
C ILE A 81 3.61 -16.52 -12.15
N ALA A 82 4.90 -16.78 -12.35
CA ALA A 82 5.47 -18.10 -12.22
C ALA A 82 5.59 -18.50 -10.75
N HIS A 83 6.22 -17.65 -9.94
CA HIS A 83 6.44 -17.93 -8.51
C HIS A 83 6.18 -16.68 -7.64
N VAL A 84 5.74 -16.96 -6.42
CA VAL A 84 5.65 -15.98 -5.33
C VAL A 84 6.47 -16.53 -4.16
N TYR A 85 7.52 -15.80 -3.77
CA TYR A 85 8.50 -16.25 -2.77
C TYR A 85 8.23 -15.74 -1.36
N VAL A 86 7.26 -14.85 -1.20
CA VAL A 86 6.98 -14.16 0.06
C VAL A 86 5.54 -14.34 0.51
N LYS A 87 5.31 -14.07 1.80
CA LYS A 87 3.98 -14.10 2.43
C LYS A 87 3.71 -12.75 3.11
N THR A 88 2.44 -12.40 3.25
CA THR A 88 2.04 -11.24 4.07
C THR A 88 2.58 -11.39 5.49
N GLY A 89 3.15 -10.31 6.03
CA GLY A 89 3.80 -10.26 7.34
C GLY A 89 5.28 -10.69 7.34
N GLN A 90 5.81 -11.19 6.23
CA GLN A 90 7.21 -11.60 6.13
C GLN A 90 8.13 -10.38 6.06
N ARG A 91 9.26 -10.44 6.79
CA ARG A 91 10.34 -9.45 6.68
C ARG A 91 11.18 -9.75 5.46
N VAL A 92 11.52 -8.71 4.71
CA VAL A 92 12.35 -8.75 3.51
C VAL A 92 13.44 -7.70 3.59
N ARG A 93 14.56 -7.95 2.91
CA ARG A 93 15.67 -7.02 2.74
C ARG A 93 15.63 -6.41 1.34
N LYS A 94 16.26 -5.25 1.20
CA LYS A 94 16.47 -4.62 -0.11
C LYS A 94 17.11 -5.61 -1.08
N GLY A 95 16.47 -5.77 -2.26
CA GLY A 95 16.92 -6.68 -3.31
C GLY A 95 16.38 -8.12 -3.21
N ASP A 96 15.72 -8.49 -2.12
CA ASP A 96 15.09 -9.82 -2.02
C ASP A 96 14.06 -10.01 -3.13
N LEU A 97 14.08 -11.16 -3.78
CA LEU A 97 13.12 -11.53 -4.81
C LEU A 97 11.77 -11.85 -4.18
N LEU A 98 10.74 -11.15 -4.60
CA LEU A 98 9.38 -11.29 -4.07
C LEU A 98 8.51 -12.20 -4.95
N ALA A 99 8.63 -12.02 -6.26
CA ALA A 99 7.93 -12.82 -7.26
C ALA A 99 8.63 -12.69 -8.62
N ASP A 100 8.36 -13.63 -9.50
CA ASP A 100 8.78 -13.57 -10.90
C ASP A 100 7.63 -13.92 -11.84
N LEU A 101 7.74 -13.44 -13.07
CA LEU A 101 6.86 -13.78 -14.18
C LEU A 101 7.43 -14.91 -15.01
N ASP A 102 6.59 -15.56 -15.80
CA ASP A 102 7.05 -16.46 -16.85
C ASP A 102 7.91 -15.68 -17.85
N THR A 103 9.12 -16.16 -18.08
CA THR A 103 10.10 -15.46 -18.90
C THR A 103 10.23 -16.04 -20.31
N PHE A 104 9.40 -17.01 -20.69
CA PHE A 104 9.52 -17.68 -21.99
C PHE A 104 9.45 -16.67 -23.16
N LEU A 105 8.44 -15.79 -23.14
CA LEU A 105 8.27 -14.79 -24.19
C LEU A 105 9.44 -13.79 -24.21
N PHE A 106 9.86 -13.29 -23.06
CA PHE A 106 10.97 -12.36 -22.94
C PHE A 106 12.30 -12.94 -23.42
N ASN A 107 12.56 -14.23 -23.10
CA ASN A 107 13.76 -14.92 -23.58
C ASN A 107 13.71 -15.14 -25.10
N SER A 108 12.55 -15.37 -25.68
CA SER A 108 12.38 -15.47 -27.13
C SER A 108 12.66 -14.14 -27.81
N GLN A 109 12.13 -13.03 -27.28
CA GLN A 109 12.41 -11.67 -27.77
C GLN A 109 13.89 -11.29 -27.65
N LEU A 110 14.56 -11.68 -26.57
CA LEU A 110 16.00 -11.49 -26.43
C LEU A 110 16.76 -12.22 -27.52
N ARG A 111 16.42 -13.47 -27.80
CA ARG A 111 17.05 -14.27 -28.85
C ARG A 111 16.85 -13.65 -30.24
N GLU A 112 15.65 -13.17 -30.54
CA GLU A 112 15.35 -12.44 -31.78
C GLU A 112 16.22 -11.19 -31.91
N ALA A 113 16.32 -10.40 -30.82
CA ALA A 113 17.17 -9.19 -30.81
C ALA A 113 18.68 -9.52 -30.95
N GLU A 114 19.14 -10.65 -30.39
CA GLU A 114 20.52 -11.12 -30.57
C GLU A 114 20.82 -11.54 -31.99
N ILE A 115 19.88 -12.21 -32.65
CA ILE A 115 20.01 -12.55 -34.08
C ILE A 115 20.06 -11.28 -34.95
N ALA A 116 19.15 -10.33 -34.66
CA ALA A 116 19.13 -9.06 -35.40
C ALA A 116 20.45 -8.26 -35.22
N LEU A 117 20.99 -8.26 -34.00
CA LEU A 117 22.27 -7.62 -33.71
C LEU A 117 23.44 -8.29 -34.47
N ALA A 118 23.45 -9.63 -34.51
CA ALA A 118 24.47 -10.37 -35.25
C ALA A 118 24.38 -10.11 -36.76
N GLN A 119 23.20 -9.99 -37.33
CA GLN A 119 23.00 -9.60 -38.72
C GLN A 119 23.51 -8.18 -39.00
N ALA A 120 23.17 -7.21 -38.12
CA ALA A 120 23.62 -5.84 -38.24
C ALA A 120 25.14 -5.69 -38.07
N ASP A 121 25.78 -6.54 -37.27
CA ASP A 121 27.23 -6.59 -37.12
C ASP A 121 27.92 -7.08 -38.42
N LEU A 122 27.36 -8.09 -39.07
CA LEU A 122 27.85 -8.55 -40.38
C LEU A 122 27.72 -7.44 -41.43
N GLU A 123 26.58 -6.77 -41.51
CA GLU A 123 26.35 -5.65 -42.42
C GLU A 123 27.32 -4.47 -42.14
N LEU A 124 27.59 -4.18 -40.85
CA LEU A 124 28.55 -3.19 -40.44
C LEU A 124 29.96 -3.52 -40.99
N LYS A 125 30.38 -4.77 -40.84
CA LYS A 125 31.68 -5.26 -41.35
C LYS A 125 31.75 -5.13 -42.87
N ASP A 126 30.71 -5.51 -43.57
CA ASP A 126 30.64 -5.41 -45.04
C ASP A 126 30.73 -3.95 -45.52
N ILE A 127 30.07 -3.02 -44.85
CA ILE A 127 30.15 -1.59 -45.11
C ILE A 127 31.60 -1.07 -44.91
N LEU A 128 32.27 -1.47 -43.82
CA LEU A 128 33.62 -1.06 -43.51
C LEU A 128 34.63 -1.60 -44.54
N ILE A 129 34.50 -2.87 -44.93
CA ILE A 129 35.29 -3.50 -45.99
C ILE A 129 35.11 -2.73 -47.31
N GLY A 130 33.85 -2.44 -47.68
CA GLY A 130 33.52 -1.68 -48.89
C GLY A 130 34.13 -0.26 -48.92
N GLN A 131 34.47 0.29 -47.75
CA GLN A 131 35.13 1.59 -47.58
C GLN A 131 36.68 1.46 -47.45
N GLY A 132 37.21 0.26 -47.55
CA GLY A 132 38.65 -0.01 -47.49
C GLY A 132 39.23 -0.08 -46.07
N HIS A 133 38.38 -0.25 -45.06
CA HIS A 133 38.80 -0.43 -43.66
C HIS A 133 38.84 -1.90 -43.28
N ASN A 134 39.75 -2.24 -42.35
CA ASN A 134 39.78 -3.57 -41.77
C ASN A 134 38.72 -3.71 -40.67
N PRO A 135 37.73 -4.65 -40.81
CA PRO A 135 36.67 -4.81 -39.81
C PRO A 135 37.16 -5.39 -38.47
N ASP A 136 38.36 -5.99 -38.44
CA ASP A 136 38.96 -6.53 -37.21
C ASP A 136 39.74 -5.49 -36.42
N ASP A 137 40.04 -4.34 -37.03
CA ASP A 137 40.74 -3.21 -36.40
C ASP A 137 39.84 -1.95 -36.37
N LEU A 138 38.82 -2.02 -35.56
CA LEU A 138 37.83 -0.95 -35.39
C LEU A 138 38.44 0.36 -34.84
N LEU A 139 39.58 0.29 -34.16
CA LEU A 139 40.27 1.47 -33.62
C LEU A 139 40.92 2.33 -34.68
N SER A 140 41.29 1.75 -35.84
CA SER A 140 41.86 2.48 -36.98
C SER A 140 40.82 3.21 -37.83
N VAL A 141 39.52 2.91 -37.63
CA VAL A 141 38.43 3.51 -38.41
C VAL A 141 38.14 4.91 -37.88
N PRO A 142 38.10 5.95 -38.74
CA PRO A 142 37.70 7.29 -38.34
C PRO A 142 36.31 7.30 -37.71
N GLN A 143 36.13 8.10 -36.67
CA GLN A 143 34.87 8.13 -35.92
C GLN A 143 33.64 8.46 -36.76
N ASP A 144 33.79 9.37 -37.73
CA ASP A 144 32.73 9.77 -38.65
C ASP A 144 32.30 8.61 -39.57
N VAL A 145 33.26 7.84 -40.05
CA VAL A 145 33.04 6.66 -40.89
C VAL A 145 32.34 5.58 -40.07
N MET A 146 32.84 5.31 -38.88
CA MET A 146 32.26 4.32 -37.97
C MET A 146 30.81 4.68 -37.63
N LYS A 147 30.55 5.93 -37.24
CA LYS A 147 29.20 6.39 -36.93
C LYS A 147 28.22 6.20 -38.10
N LEU A 148 28.65 6.60 -39.30
CA LEU A 148 27.83 6.44 -40.49
C LEU A 148 27.58 4.96 -40.83
N ALA A 149 28.60 4.12 -40.69
CA ALA A 149 28.51 2.68 -40.94
C ALA A 149 27.54 2.00 -39.93
N ARG A 150 27.61 2.33 -38.61
CA ARG A 150 26.69 1.83 -37.58
C ARG A 150 25.24 2.22 -37.85
N ILE A 151 25.00 3.46 -38.33
CA ILE A 151 23.65 3.90 -38.70
C ILE A 151 23.13 3.13 -39.92
N LYS A 152 23.97 3.02 -40.98
CA LYS A 152 23.60 2.36 -42.24
C LYS A 152 23.33 0.86 -42.06
N SER A 153 24.11 0.18 -41.24
CA SER A 153 23.93 -1.26 -40.94
C SER A 153 22.75 -1.54 -40.00
N GLY A 154 22.16 -0.51 -39.37
CA GLY A 154 21.13 -0.69 -38.34
C GLY A 154 21.68 -1.23 -37.02
N PHE A 155 23.00 -1.25 -36.83
CA PHE A 155 23.64 -1.79 -35.62
C PHE A 155 23.14 -1.11 -34.34
N GLU A 156 23.08 0.22 -34.31
CA GLU A 156 22.59 0.97 -33.14
C GLU A 156 21.13 0.64 -32.79
N GLN A 157 20.31 0.43 -33.81
CA GLN A 157 18.91 0.03 -33.58
C GLN A 157 18.81 -1.39 -33.02
N ALA A 158 19.59 -2.32 -33.56
CA ALA A 158 19.59 -3.71 -33.07
C ALA A 158 20.16 -3.80 -31.65
N GLU A 159 21.22 -3.04 -31.34
CA GLU A 159 21.77 -2.93 -29.99
C GLU A 159 20.75 -2.41 -28.98
N LEU A 160 20.00 -1.37 -29.32
CA LEU A 160 18.92 -0.84 -28.50
C LEU A 160 17.79 -1.85 -28.30
N HIS A 161 17.45 -2.64 -29.32
CA HIS A 161 16.45 -3.70 -29.21
C HIS A 161 16.90 -4.79 -28.24
N LYS A 162 18.18 -5.20 -28.28
CA LYS A 162 18.73 -6.16 -27.31
C LYS A 162 18.70 -5.60 -25.90
N GLU A 163 19.10 -4.33 -25.71
CA GLU A 163 19.04 -3.68 -24.39
C GLU A 163 17.62 -3.66 -23.83
N LYS A 164 16.62 -3.32 -24.64
CA LYS A 164 15.22 -3.37 -24.26
C LYS A 164 14.78 -4.76 -23.84
N ALA A 165 15.11 -5.79 -24.61
CA ALA A 165 14.76 -7.17 -24.29
C ALA A 165 15.38 -7.64 -22.98
N LEU A 166 16.64 -7.29 -22.71
CA LEU A 166 17.29 -7.54 -21.42
C LEU A 166 16.58 -6.82 -20.26
N LYS A 167 16.13 -5.59 -20.50
CA LYS A 167 15.39 -4.83 -19.49
C LYS A 167 14.03 -5.45 -19.16
N GLU A 168 13.34 -6.01 -20.16
CA GLU A 168 12.07 -6.73 -19.94
C GLU A 168 12.29 -7.97 -19.06
N ILE A 169 13.35 -8.73 -19.27
CA ILE A 169 13.70 -9.87 -18.41
C ILE A 169 14.00 -9.42 -16.98
N GLN A 170 14.68 -8.28 -16.79
CA GLN A 170 14.89 -7.73 -15.47
C GLN A 170 13.59 -7.29 -14.81
N ASN A 171 12.68 -6.66 -15.57
CA ASN A 171 11.38 -6.21 -15.10
C ASN A 171 10.43 -7.38 -14.77
N ALA A 172 10.68 -8.57 -15.31
CA ALA A 172 9.94 -9.77 -14.96
C ALA A 172 10.18 -10.24 -13.52
N LYS A 173 11.22 -9.72 -12.86
CA LYS A 173 11.55 -10.01 -11.46
C LYS A 173 11.15 -8.84 -10.58
N LEU A 174 10.28 -9.09 -9.61
CA LEU A 174 9.86 -8.10 -8.64
C LEU A 174 10.70 -8.24 -7.37
N THR A 175 11.43 -7.18 -7.01
CA THR A 175 12.34 -7.18 -5.85
C THR A 175 11.96 -6.10 -4.85
N ALA A 176 12.32 -6.29 -3.58
CA ALA A 176 12.10 -5.31 -2.53
C ALA A 176 13.01 -4.08 -2.71
N PRO A 177 12.46 -2.84 -2.73
CA PRO A 177 13.24 -1.62 -2.92
C PRO A 177 14.04 -1.21 -1.67
N PHE A 178 13.60 -1.62 -0.49
CA PHE A 178 14.23 -1.38 0.81
C PHE A 178 13.85 -2.46 1.82
N ASP A 179 14.49 -2.46 2.98
CA ASP A 179 14.19 -3.39 4.08
C ASP A 179 12.84 -3.08 4.70
N GLY A 180 11.96 -4.09 4.84
CA GLY A 180 10.61 -3.85 5.35
C GLY A 180 9.83 -5.12 5.61
N VAL A 181 8.52 -4.95 5.73
CA VAL A 181 7.56 -6.04 5.92
C VAL A 181 6.56 -6.05 4.76
N VAL A 182 6.28 -7.22 4.23
CA VAL A 182 5.30 -7.42 3.15
C VAL A 182 3.89 -7.26 3.70
N ALA A 183 3.12 -6.37 3.11
CA ALA A 183 1.71 -6.16 3.39
C ALA A 183 0.87 -6.26 2.11
N ASN A 184 -0.42 -6.52 2.25
CA ASN A 184 -1.39 -6.50 1.15
C ASN A 184 -0.95 -7.32 -0.09
N LEU A 185 -0.46 -8.53 0.12
CA LEU A 185 -0.14 -9.45 -0.99
C LEU A 185 -1.45 -9.92 -1.63
N THR A 186 -1.73 -9.49 -2.85
CA THR A 186 -3.00 -9.74 -3.55
C THR A 186 -2.93 -10.87 -4.56
N SER A 187 -1.75 -11.17 -5.08
CA SER A 187 -1.57 -12.07 -6.23
C SER A 187 -1.04 -13.44 -5.82
N ARG A 188 -1.32 -14.43 -6.65
CA ARG A 188 -0.93 -15.85 -6.45
C ARG A 188 -0.18 -16.36 -7.67
N PRO A 189 0.62 -17.45 -7.54
CA PRO A 189 1.17 -18.17 -8.68
C PRO A 189 0.07 -18.59 -9.67
N CYS A 190 0.40 -18.67 -10.93
CA CYS A 190 -0.50 -19.00 -12.04
C CYS A 190 -1.63 -17.99 -12.28
N GLN A 191 -1.49 -16.77 -11.80
CA GLN A 191 -2.37 -15.65 -12.07
C GLN A 191 -1.68 -14.67 -13.04
N MET A 192 -2.45 -14.04 -13.92
CA MET A 192 -1.91 -12.96 -14.78
C MET A 192 -1.55 -11.75 -13.93
N ALA A 193 -0.35 -11.24 -14.12
CA ALA A 193 0.09 -10.01 -13.49
C ALA A 193 -0.67 -8.82 -14.06
N SER A 194 -0.97 -7.85 -13.20
CA SER A 194 -1.63 -6.60 -13.59
C SER A 194 -0.68 -5.42 -13.39
N THR A 195 -0.63 -4.54 -14.37
CA THR A 195 0.14 -3.27 -14.28
C THR A 195 -0.62 -2.19 -13.50
N GLY A 196 -1.94 -2.36 -13.35
CA GLY A 196 -2.82 -1.40 -12.65
C GLY A 196 -3.14 -1.77 -11.20
N THR A 197 -2.83 -3.01 -10.78
CA THR A 197 -3.09 -3.48 -9.41
C THR A 197 -1.78 -3.78 -8.70
N SER A 198 -1.62 -3.27 -7.50
CA SER A 198 -0.43 -3.54 -6.69
C SER A 198 -0.33 -5.03 -6.38
N PHE A 199 0.83 -5.62 -6.61
CA PHE A 199 1.17 -6.98 -6.20
C PHE A 199 1.24 -7.11 -4.69
N CYS A 200 1.97 -6.21 -4.04
CA CYS A 200 2.07 -6.10 -2.58
C CYS A 200 2.55 -4.70 -2.19
N ARG A 201 2.48 -4.41 -0.90
CA ARG A 201 3.08 -3.23 -0.29
C ARG A 201 4.24 -3.64 0.59
N ILE A 202 5.37 -2.96 0.48
CA ILE A 202 6.47 -3.06 1.45
C ILE A 202 6.39 -1.86 2.37
N ILE A 203 6.39 -2.10 3.68
CA ILE A 203 6.29 -1.08 4.72
C ILE A 203 7.57 -1.14 5.55
N ARG A 204 8.26 0.01 5.70
CA ARG A 204 9.32 0.15 6.70
C ARG A 204 8.66 0.42 8.05
N ASN A 205 8.67 -0.57 8.92
CA ASN A 205 8.00 -0.49 10.22
C ASN A 205 8.89 0.10 11.35
N THR A 206 10.06 0.64 11.02
CA THR A 206 10.96 1.29 11.99
C THR A 206 10.54 2.71 12.31
N ASP A 207 9.95 3.40 11.33
CA ASP A 207 9.59 4.81 11.39
C ASP A 207 8.10 4.97 11.12
N MET A 208 7.35 5.32 12.15
CA MET A 208 5.92 5.54 12.08
C MET A 208 5.59 7.00 12.40
N GLU A 209 4.61 7.53 11.71
CA GLU A 209 4.02 8.83 11.97
C GLU A 209 2.54 8.68 12.30
N VAL A 210 2.03 9.58 13.12
CA VAL A 210 0.60 9.71 13.40
C VAL A 210 0.10 10.91 12.64
N GLU A 211 -0.86 10.68 11.76
CA GLU A 211 -1.58 11.71 11.04
C GLU A 211 -2.87 12.04 11.79
N PHE A 212 -3.07 13.30 12.15
CA PHE A 212 -4.25 13.77 12.87
C PHE A 212 -4.65 15.17 12.39
N HIS A 213 -5.84 15.62 12.78
CA HIS A 213 -6.37 16.92 12.35
C HIS A 213 -6.58 17.82 13.55
N VAL A 214 -6.32 19.10 13.34
CA VAL A 214 -6.42 20.16 14.35
C VAL A 214 -7.31 21.26 13.78
N LEU A 215 -8.15 21.85 14.61
CA LEU A 215 -8.95 23.02 14.20
C LEU A 215 -8.04 24.24 13.98
N GLU A 216 -8.41 25.10 13.05
CA GLU A 216 -7.70 26.36 12.78
C GLU A 216 -7.53 27.20 14.05
N THR A 217 -8.55 27.20 14.93
CA THR A 217 -8.53 27.92 16.22
C THR A 217 -7.52 27.34 17.23
N GLU A 218 -7.05 26.11 17.03
CA GLU A 218 -6.10 25.42 17.91
C GLU A 218 -4.66 25.45 17.36
N LEU A 219 -4.47 26.06 16.19
CA LEU A 219 -3.18 26.08 15.48
C LEU A 219 -2.05 26.72 16.31
N ASP A 220 -2.36 27.70 17.12
CA ASP A 220 -1.38 28.37 18.00
C ASP A 220 -0.73 27.41 19.00
N MET A 221 -1.44 26.33 19.34
CA MET A 221 -0.93 25.27 20.23
C MET A 221 -0.09 24.22 19.50
N VAL A 222 -0.02 24.26 18.16
CA VAL A 222 0.67 23.28 17.33
C VAL A 222 1.89 23.92 16.68
N LYS A 223 3.08 23.46 17.10
CA LYS A 223 4.36 23.97 16.56
C LYS A 223 5.25 22.79 16.16
N LEU A 224 6.06 22.99 15.12
CA LEU A 224 7.07 22.00 14.73
C LEU A 224 8.01 21.68 15.91
N GLY A 225 8.29 20.41 16.12
CA GLY A 225 9.13 19.94 17.23
C GLY A 225 8.42 19.84 18.58
N LYS A 226 7.15 20.27 18.69
CA LYS A 226 6.39 20.13 19.94
C LYS A 226 6.12 18.66 20.23
N LYS A 227 6.28 18.28 21.49
CA LYS A 227 5.97 16.93 21.98
C LYS A 227 4.48 16.72 22.06
N VAL A 228 4.05 15.52 21.69
CA VAL A 228 2.68 15.05 21.80
C VAL A 228 2.66 13.69 22.47
N THR A 229 1.62 13.42 23.22
CA THR A 229 1.34 12.10 23.79
C THR A 229 0.42 11.35 22.85
N ILE A 230 0.75 10.11 22.54
CA ILE A 230 0.03 9.26 21.61
C ILE A 230 -0.47 8.03 22.36
N GLU A 231 -1.78 7.86 22.42
CA GLU A 231 -2.45 6.74 23.06
C GLU A 231 -3.07 5.83 21.99
N PRO A 232 -2.46 4.69 21.67
CA PRO A 232 -3.06 3.71 20.78
C PRO A 232 -4.34 3.13 21.39
N GLN A 233 -5.38 2.93 20.57
CA GLN A 233 -6.61 2.27 21.04
C GLN A 233 -6.39 0.79 21.37
N ALA A 234 -5.32 0.19 20.85
CA ALA A 234 -4.92 -1.17 21.20
C ALA A 234 -4.31 -1.20 22.60
N SER A 235 -4.98 -1.85 23.54
CA SER A 235 -4.61 -1.91 24.97
C SER A 235 -3.23 -2.58 25.26
N THR A 236 -2.68 -3.29 24.29
CA THR A 236 -1.38 -3.97 24.41
C THR A 236 -0.18 -3.03 24.17
N ILE A 237 -0.43 -1.85 23.61
CA ILE A 237 0.60 -0.85 23.33
C ILE A 237 0.41 0.27 24.34
N GLY A 238 1.44 0.57 25.12
CA GLY A 238 1.41 1.66 26.11
C GLY A 238 1.34 3.04 25.46
N ILE A 239 1.30 4.06 26.32
CA ILE A 239 1.38 5.47 25.91
C ILE A 239 2.75 5.74 25.29
N LEU A 240 2.75 6.42 24.15
CA LEU A 240 3.93 6.75 23.38
C LEU A 240 4.14 8.27 23.32
N GLU A 241 5.37 8.67 23.10
CA GLU A 241 5.72 10.06 22.81
C GLU A 241 6.01 10.23 21.31
N GLY A 242 5.66 11.38 20.78
CA GLY A 242 6.00 11.81 19.45
C GLY A 242 6.35 13.28 19.40
N ASP A 243 6.99 13.67 18.31
CA ASP A 243 7.30 15.08 18.03
C ASP A 243 6.59 15.50 16.74
N ILE A 244 5.93 16.66 16.74
CA ILE A 244 5.29 17.19 15.53
C ILE A 244 6.37 17.45 14.48
N CYS A 245 6.28 16.73 13.35
CA CYS A 245 7.27 16.79 12.27
C CYS A 245 6.77 17.56 11.05
N CYS A 246 5.45 17.68 10.87
CA CYS A 246 4.88 18.36 9.72
C CYS A 246 3.51 18.95 10.03
N ILE A 247 3.28 20.17 9.54
CA ILE A 247 1.98 20.86 9.57
C ILE A 247 1.65 21.18 8.12
N ASN A 248 0.53 20.68 7.61
CA ASN A 248 0.10 20.99 6.26
C ASN A 248 -0.38 22.44 6.19
N PRO A 249 0.12 23.27 5.25
CA PRO A 249 -0.30 24.68 5.14
C PRO A 249 -1.69 24.88 4.51
N ILE A 250 -2.48 23.80 4.37
CA ILE A 250 -3.81 23.84 3.76
C ILE A 250 -4.86 23.52 4.83
N VAL A 251 -5.84 24.41 4.96
CA VAL A 251 -7.07 24.19 5.73
C VAL A 251 -8.08 23.50 4.83
N ASN A 252 -8.67 22.40 5.28
CA ASN A 252 -9.69 21.69 4.52
C ASN A 252 -11.08 22.39 4.67
N ASP A 253 -12.08 21.92 3.90
CA ASP A 253 -13.44 22.46 3.90
C ASP A 253 -14.16 22.40 5.26
N LYS A 254 -13.60 21.67 6.22
CA LYS A 254 -14.13 21.55 7.59
C LYS A 254 -13.40 22.45 8.59
N GLY A 255 -12.53 23.34 8.14
CA GLY A 255 -11.73 24.22 8.99
C GLY A 255 -10.64 23.48 9.78
N MET A 256 -10.16 22.34 9.26
CA MET A 256 -9.14 21.53 9.93
C MET A 256 -7.84 21.50 9.13
N ILE A 257 -6.73 21.43 9.85
CA ILE A 257 -5.37 21.36 9.35
C ILE A 257 -4.82 19.97 9.67
N GLN A 258 -4.22 19.32 8.68
CA GLN A 258 -3.56 18.05 8.84
C GLN A 258 -2.18 18.23 9.46
N VAL A 259 -1.92 17.50 10.53
CA VAL A 259 -0.64 17.51 11.27
C VAL A 259 -0.11 16.10 11.33
N ARG A 260 1.22 15.96 11.25
CA ARG A 260 1.89 14.67 11.45
C ARG A 260 2.89 14.78 12.60
N ALA A 261 2.86 13.76 13.46
CA ALA A 261 3.81 13.60 14.54
C ALA A 261 4.58 12.29 14.36
N ARG A 262 5.90 12.36 14.44
CA ARG A 262 6.78 11.19 14.38
C ARG A 262 6.83 10.51 15.73
N VAL A 263 6.57 9.21 15.76
CA VAL A 263 6.60 8.41 16.98
C VAL A 263 8.05 8.00 17.29
N LYS A 264 8.44 8.08 18.54
CA LYS A 264 9.75 7.64 19.01
C LYS A 264 9.71 6.15 19.34
N GLY A 265 10.53 5.39 18.64
CA GLY A 265 10.74 3.96 18.89
C GLY A 265 9.79 3.03 18.12
N ASN A 266 10.23 1.80 17.92
CA ASN A 266 9.45 0.75 17.28
C ASN A 266 8.66 -0.01 18.35
N VAL A 267 7.40 0.31 18.51
CA VAL A 267 6.57 -0.14 19.66
C VAL A 267 5.39 -1.02 19.24
N GLY A 268 5.49 -1.73 18.11
CA GLY A 268 4.42 -2.63 17.66
C GLY A 268 3.25 -1.90 16.99
N LEU A 269 3.41 -0.62 16.64
CA LEU A 269 2.41 0.10 15.85
C LEU A 269 2.32 -0.51 14.44
N MET A 270 1.10 -0.61 13.96
CA MET A 270 0.80 -1.03 12.58
C MET A 270 0.15 0.12 11.81
N GLU A 271 0.46 0.20 10.53
CA GLU A 271 -0.20 1.17 9.65
C GLU A 271 -1.72 1.01 9.71
N GLY A 272 -2.44 2.14 9.82
CA GLY A 272 -3.90 2.17 9.91
C GLY A 272 -4.48 2.10 11.32
N MET A 273 -3.67 1.84 12.35
CA MET A 273 -4.16 1.88 13.74
C MET A 273 -4.70 3.25 14.10
N ASN A 274 -5.82 3.26 14.83
CA ASN A 274 -6.37 4.48 15.40
C ASN A 274 -5.67 4.80 16.73
N VAL A 275 -5.38 6.07 16.93
CA VAL A 275 -4.73 6.59 18.14
C VAL A 275 -5.40 7.87 18.59
N THR A 276 -5.31 8.18 19.87
CA THR A 276 -5.65 9.48 20.43
C THR A 276 -4.36 10.28 20.62
N VAL A 277 -4.30 11.47 20.05
CA VAL A 277 -3.19 12.40 20.20
C VAL A 277 -3.56 13.47 21.20
N ILE A 278 -2.74 13.65 22.25
CA ILE A 278 -2.94 14.64 23.30
C ILE A 278 -1.84 15.69 23.18
N ILE A 279 -2.25 16.93 23.01
CA ILE A 279 -1.37 18.09 22.92
C ILE A 279 -1.56 18.93 24.16
N GLN A 280 -0.54 19.01 25.00
CA GLN A 280 -0.59 19.81 26.23
C GLN A 280 -0.44 21.30 25.90
N SER A 281 -1.21 22.17 26.55
CA SER A 281 -0.95 23.60 26.51
C SER A 281 0.34 23.90 27.30
N HIS A 282 1.22 24.72 26.75
CA HIS A 282 2.31 25.30 27.55
C HIS A 282 1.68 26.19 28.63
N GLN A 283 1.80 25.79 29.89
CA GLN A 283 1.77 26.80 30.97
C GLN A 283 3.10 27.57 30.86
N GLN A 284 2.99 28.86 30.50
CA GLN A 284 4.06 29.83 30.71
C GLN A 284 4.23 30.09 32.20
#